data_3ffa0464846d94128d3ed66f52bb6dbf
#
_entry.id   3ffa0464846d94128d3ed66f52bb6dbf
#
_cell.length_a   1.000
_cell.length_b   1.000
_cell.length_c   1.000
_cell.angle_alpha   90.00
_cell.angle_beta   90.00
_cell.angle_gamma   90.00
#
_symmetry.space_group_name_H-M   'P 1'
#
loop_
_entity.id
_entity.type
_entity.pdbx_description
1 polymer ?
#
loop_
_entity_poly.entity_id
_entity_poly.type
_entity_poly.pdbx_seq_one_letter_code
_entity_poly.pdbx_strand_id
1 'polypeptide(L)'
;EGQNIKLEAMKKAIARLPLVHRVTFSGAVPGEEVATFLSNRRTNDALKQNRLYEMLACDPDYADAYGLQIVAGRSFSEEYGDDVDKLVINETAVRNLGFASNDEAIGELVTVECTDAPMQIIGVVKDYHQQALSKNYTPIMLIHKDKIDWLPQRYISVVMASGNPRELVSQVQEIWNQYFADSSFDYFFLDQFFDHQYRQDEVFGAMIGSFTGLAIFISCLGLWVL
;
A
#
# COMPACT_ATOMS: atom_id res chain seq x y z
N GLU A 1 -1.84 21.57 10.00
CA GLU A 1 -3.27 21.88 9.69
C GLU A 1 -3.44 22.51 8.29
N GLY A 2 -2.76 23.61 7.96
CA GLY A 2 -2.96 24.30 6.68
C GLY A 2 -2.59 23.49 5.43
N GLN A 3 -1.64 22.56 5.52
CA GLN A 3 -1.22 21.72 4.38
C GLN A 3 -2.24 20.61 4.08
N ASN A 4 -2.83 19.99 5.10
CA ASN A 4 -3.87 18.97 4.94
C ASN A 4 -5.13 19.57 4.29
N ILE A 5 -5.52 20.78 4.68
CA ILE A 5 -6.66 21.49 4.05
C ILE A 5 -6.41 21.74 2.56
N LYS A 6 -5.19 22.14 2.19
CA LYS A 6 -4.82 22.34 0.77
C LYS A 6 -4.84 21.03 -0.02
N LEU A 7 -4.32 19.94 0.56
CA LEU A 7 -4.33 18.61 -0.06
C LEU A 7 -5.76 18.12 -0.30
N GLU A 8 -6.64 18.23 0.69
CA GLU A 8 -8.05 17.86 0.54
C GLU A 8 -8.78 18.71 -0.52
N ALA A 9 -8.53 20.01 -0.54
CA ALA A 9 -9.10 20.89 -1.56
C ALA A 9 -8.62 20.50 -2.96
N MET A 10 -7.34 20.19 -3.11
CA MET A 10 -6.75 19.72 -4.35
C MET A 10 -7.32 18.35 -4.77
N LYS A 11 -7.44 17.38 -3.84
CA LYS A 11 -8.10 16.09 -4.10
C LYS A 11 -9.50 16.29 -4.70
N LYS A 12 -10.30 17.16 -4.06
CA LYS A 12 -11.65 17.48 -4.53
C LYS A 12 -11.64 18.16 -5.92
N ALA A 13 -10.65 18.99 -6.21
CA ALA A 13 -10.52 19.62 -7.52
C ALA A 13 -10.17 18.60 -8.61
N ILE A 14 -9.24 17.69 -8.34
CA ILE A 14 -8.85 16.60 -9.26
C ILE A 14 -10.03 15.64 -9.49
N ALA A 15 -10.75 15.25 -8.43
CA ALA A 15 -11.90 14.34 -8.52
C ALA A 15 -13.06 14.89 -9.39
N ARG A 16 -13.10 16.20 -9.64
CA ARG A 16 -14.12 16.83 -10.54
C ARG A 16 -13.74 16.75 -12.01
N LEU A 17 -12.54 16.36 -12.36
CA LEU A 17 -12.12 16.22 -13.75
C LEU A 17 -12.89 15.09 -14.43
N PRO A 18 -13.42 15.30 -15.66
CA PRO A 18 -14.22 14.29 -16.37
C PRO A 18 -13.48 12.97 -16.65
N LEU A 19 -12.15 13.03 -16.73
CA LEU A 19 -11.30 11.88 -17.00
C LEU A 19 -10.98 11.06 -15.73
N VAL A 20 -11.35 11.56 -14.56
CA VAL A 20 -11.02 10.96 -13.27
C VAL A 20 -12.18 10.09 -12.78
N HIS A 21 -11.87 8.85 -12.42
CA HIS A 21 -12.80 7.96 -11.77
C HIS A 21 -12.71 8.08 -10.25
N ARG A 22 -11.49 8.09 -9.70
CA ARG A 22 -11.24 8.16 -8.25
C ARG A 22 -9.89 8.79 -7.96
N VAL A 23 -9.77 9.40 -6.78
CA VAL A 23 -8.51 9.95 -6.25
C VAL A 23 -8.33 9.44 -4.84
N THR A 24 -7.14 8.99 -4.48
CA THR A 24 -6.82 8.53 -3.13
C THR A 24 -5.46 9.02 -2.66
N PHE A 25 -5.34 9.24 -1.34
CA PHE A 25 -4.07 9.48 -0.66
C PHE A 25 -3.56 8.21 0.00
N SER A 26 -2.26 7.96 -0.09
CA SER A 26 -1.64 6.84 0.60
C SER A 26 -0.17 7.07 0.95
N GLY A 27 0.32 6.32 1.94
CA GLY A 27 1.73 6.28 2.31
C GLY A 27 2.59 5.47 1.35
N ALA A 28 2.00 4.52 0.63
CA ALA A 28 2.64 3.71 -0.40
C ALA A 28 1.60 3.27 -1.45
N VAL A 29 2.06 2.94 -2.65
CA VAL A 29 1.25 2.33 -3.70
C VAL A 29 1.50 0.82 -3.75
N PRO A 30 0.56 0.00 -4.26
CA PRO A 30 0.83 -1.42 -4.50
C PRO A 30 2.08 -1.62 -5.36
N GLY A 31 2.91 -2.60 -4.99
CA GLY A 31 4.22 -2.85 -5.60
C GLY A 31 5.38 -2.12 -4.93
N GLU A 32 5.13 -1.15 -4.05
CA GLU A 32 6.15 -0.45 -3.28
C GLU A 32 6.25 -1.00 -1.86
N GLU A 33 7.46 -1.06 -1.31
CA GLU A 33 7.68 -1.47 0.07
C GLU A 33 7.16 -0.41 1.04
N VAL A 34 6.32 -0.82 1.99
CA VAL A 34 5.87 0.06 3.07
C VAL A 34 7.04 0.30 4.02
N ALA A 35 7.45 1.56 4.14
CA ALA A 35 8.64 1.92 4.92
C ALA A 35 8.40 1.92 6.45
N THR A 36 7.15 1.81 6.89
CA THR A 36 6.80 1.93 8.31
C THR A 36 6.34 0.60 8.87
N PHE A 37 7.04 0.16 9.91
CA PHE A 37 6.71 -1.06 10.67
C PHE A 37 6.42 -0.67 12.11
N LEU A 38 5.28 -1.10 12.64
CA LEU A 38 4.94 -0.96 14.05
C LEU A 38 4.75 -2.31 14.73
N SER A 39 5.04 -2.32 16.01
CA SER A 39 4.96 -3.50 16.87
C SER A 39 3.57 -3.59 17.49
N ASN A 40 2.73 -4.45 16.94
CA ASN A 40 1.31 -4.53 17.28
C ASN A 40 0.95 -5.94 17.82
N ARG A 41 -0.16 -6.01 18.55
CA ARG A 41 -0.70 -7.28 19.07
C ARG A 41 -2.20 -7.23 19.21
N ARG A 42 -2.85 -8.38 19.23
CA ARG A 42 -4.23 -8.51 19.71
C ARG A 42 -4.32 -8.03 21.14
N THR A 43 -5.25 -7.15 21.47
CA THR A 43 -5.35 -6.55 22.84
C THR A 43 -5.56 -7.60 23.90
N ASN A 44 -6.37 -8.62 23.63
CA ASN A 44 -6.70 -9.73 24.55
C ASN A 44 -5.77 -10.94 24.42
N ASP A 45 -4.58 -10.78 23.77
CA ASP A 45 -3.61 -11.88 23.69
C ASP A 45 -3.03 -12.19 25.07
N ALA A 46 -3.23 -13.43 25.54
CA ALA A 46 -2.72 -13.92 26.82
C ALA A 46 -1.18 -13.86 26.92
N LEU A 47 -0.49 -14.05 25.79
CA LEU A 47 0.97 -14.04 25.72
C LEU A 47 1.55 -12.62 25.56
N LYS A 48 0.71 -11.64 25.25
CA LYS A 48 1.09 -10.24 24.99
C LYS A 48 2.27 -10.12 24.00
N GLN A 49 2.31 -11.00 23.01
CA GLN A 49 3.38 -11.01 22.02
C GLN A 49 3.16 -9.94 20.96
N ASN A 50 4.01 -8.93 20.97
CA ASN A 50 4.08 -7.97 19.88
C ASN A 50 4.74 -8.60 18.66
N ARG A 51 4.22 -8.28 17.47
CA ARG A 51 4.78 -8.64 16.16
C ARG A 51 4.82 -7.41 15.26
N LEU A 52 5.73 -7.42 14.31
CA LEU A 52 5.87 -6.34 13.35
C LEU A 52 4.82 -6.46 12.24
N TYR A 53 4.19 -5.33 11.93
CA TYR A 53 3.22 -5.17 10.84
C TYR A 53 3.59 -3.96 10.02
N GLU A 54 3.43 -4.05 8.72
CA GLU A 54 3.50 -2.90 7.82
C GLU A 54 2.29 -2.00 8.09
N MET A 55 2.56 -0.72 8.37
CA MET A 55 1.52 0.28 8.64
C MET A 55 1.40 1.22 7.45
N LEU A 56 0.28 1.15 6.75
CA LEU A 56 0.02 1.96 5.58
C LEU A 56 -1.10 2.96 5.87
N ALA A 57 -0.72 4.25 5.94
CA ALA A 57 -1.71 5.32 6.06
C ALA A 57 -2.41 5.51 4.72
N CYS A 58 -3.75 5.52 4.75
CA CYS A 58 -4.55 5.73 3.55
C CYS A 58 -5.87 6.43 3.88
N ASP A 59 -6.50 6.98 2.87
CA ASP A 59 -7.84 7.55 2.95
C ASP A 59 -8.92 6.48 2.62
N PRO A 60 -10.21 6.79 2.82
CA PRO A 60 -11.29 5.84 2.55
C PRO A 60 -11.36 5.32 1.11
N ASP A 61 -10.89 6.08 0.14
CA ASP A 61 -10.95 5.71 -1.29
C ASP A 61 -9.88 4.67 -1.70
N TYR A 62 -8.90 4.38 -0.84
CA TYR A 62 -7.74 3.55 -1.17
C TYR A 62 -8.11 2.15 -1.65
N ALA A 63 -8.93 1.43 -0.89
CA ALA A 63 -9.29 0.06 -1.21
C ALA A 63 -10.00 -0.03 -2.58
N ASP A 64 -10.92 0.88 -2.84
CA ASP A 64 -11.65 0.94 -4.09
C ASP A 64 -10.78 1.42 -5.25
N ALA A 65 -9.89 2.40 -5.02
CA ALA A 65 -9.00 2.93 -6.05
C ALA A 65 -8.07 1.85 -6.64
N TYR A 66 -7.63 0.92 -5.79
CA TYR A 66 -6.78 -0.20 -6.21
C TYR A 66 -7.54 -1.52 -6.40
N GLY A 67 -8.87 -1.52 -6.26
CA GLY A 67 -9.70 -2.70 -6.43
C GLY A 67 -9.39 -3.82 -5.42
N LEU A 68 -9.03 -3.44 -4.18
CA LEU A 68 -8.75 -4.41 -3.12
C LEU A 68 -10.05 -5.13 -2.73
N GLN A 69 -10.01 -6.45 -2.76
CA GLN A 69 -11.16 -7.27 -2.41
C GLN A 69 -11.32 -7.35 -0.89
N ILE A 70 -12.45 -6.83 -0.37
CA ILE A 70 -12.84 -7.02 1.03
C ILE A 70 -13.40 -8.44 1.16
N VAL A 71 -12.82 -9.26 2.05
CA VAL A 71 -13.21 -10.66 2.28
C VAL A 71 -14.01 -10.84 3.56
N ALA A 72 -13.95 -9.87 4.49
CA ALA A 72 -14.81 -9.80 5.68
C ALA A 72 -14.97 -8.35 6.13
N GLY A 73 -16.11 -8.00 6.71
CA GLY A 73 -16.41 -6.66 7.19
C GLY A 73 -16.52 -5.62 6.06
N ARG A 74 -15.91 -4.43 6.24
CA ARG A 74 -15.95 -3.31 5.30
C ARG A 74 -14.63 -2.54 5.24
N SER A 75 -14.45 -1.73 4.22
CA SER A 75 -13.39 -0.72 4.16
C SER A 75 -13.75 0.54 4.97
N PHE A 76 -12.80 1.47 5.06
CA PHE A 76 -13.09 2.82 5.57
C PHE A 76 -14.16 3.49 4.71
N SER A 77 -15.00 4.31 5.34
CA SER A 77 -16.02 5.08 4.63
C SER A 77 -16.45 6.28 5.44
N GLU A 78 -16.61 7.42 4.78
CA GLU A 78 -17.18 8.63 5.39
C GLU A 78 -18.66 8.47 5.78
N GLU A 79 -19.38 7.49 5.22
CA GLU A 79 -20.80 7.25 5.46
C GLU A 79 -21.10 6.67 6.85
N TYR A 80 -20.14 5.95 7.44
CA TYR A 80 -20.31 5.28 8.74
C TYR A 80 -19.77 6.10 9.92
N GLY A 81 -19.47 7.38 9.70
CA GLY A 81 -18.94 8.28 10.73
C GLY A 81 -17.40 8.27 10.77
N ASP A 82 -16.85 8.44 11.97
CA ASP A 82 -15.41 8.57 12.15
C ASP A 82 -14.73 7.20 12.24
N ASP A 83 -14.04 6.82 11.16
CA ASP A 83 -13.22 5.60 11.08
C ASP A 83 -11.76 5.83 11.47
N VAL A 84 -11.39 7.00 12.02
CA VAL A 84 -10.00 7.33 12.39
C VAL A 84 -9.41 6.33 13.38
N ASP A 85 -10.23 5.79 14.30
CA ASP A 85 -9.83 4.80 15.29
C ASP A 85 -10.04 3.34 14.83
N LYS A 86 -10.11 3.11 13.53
CA LYS A 86 -10.36 1.79 12.96
C LYS A 86 -9.18 1.29 12.16
N LEU A 87 -9.14 -0.04 11.96
CA LEU A 87 -8.16 -0.74 11.16
C LEU A 87 -8.85 -1.59 10.08
N VAL A 88 -8.23 -1.62 8.91
CA VAL A 88 -8.48 -2.65 7.90
C VAL A 88 -7.17 -3.43 7.73
N ILE A 89 -7.24 -4.76 7.80
CA ILE A 89 -6.04 -5.61 7.78
C ILE A 89 -6.10 -6.63 6.65
N ASN A 90 -4.96 -7.17 6.23
CA ASN A 90 -4.97 -8.25 5.23
C ASN A 90 -5.06 -9.64 5.89
N GLU A 91 -5.35 -10.69 5.10
CA GLU A 91 -5.48 -12.07 5.59
C GLU A 91 -4.20 -12.57 6.28
N THR A 92 -3.03 -12.15 5.83
CA THR A 92 -1.75 -12.48 6.47
C THR A 92 -1.65 -11.85 7.86
N ALA A 93 -2.15 -10.62 8.06
CA ALA A 93 -2.20 -10.01 9.39
C ALA A 93 -3.21 -10.72 10.31
N VAL A 94 -4.36 -11.18 9.79
CA VAL A 94 -5.33 -12.01 10.53
C VAL A 94 -4.64 -13.25 11.10
N ARG A 95 -3.95 -14.00 10.26
CA ARG A 95 -3.19 -15.20 10.67
C ARG A 95 -2.10 -14.88 11.71
N ASN A 96 -1.37 -13.78 11.51
CA ASN A 96 -0.30 -13.35 12.41
C ASN A 96 -0.83 -12.90 13.79
N LEU A 97 -2.03 -12.32 13.86
CA LEU A 97 -2.70 -11.98 15.10
C LEU A 97 -3.28 -13.21 15.84
N GLY A 98 -3.27 -14.38 15.18
CA GLY A 98 -3.74 -15.63 15.76
C GLY A 98 -5.25 -15.83 15.73
N PHE A 99 -5.95 -15.15 14.81
CA PHE A 99 -7.37 -15.42 14.56
C PHE A 99 -7.55 -16.67 13.71
N ALA A 100 -8.60 -17.44 13.98
CA ALA A 100 -8.89 -18.67 13.24
C ALA A 100 -9.56 -18.41 11.89
N SER A 101 -10.24 -17.25 11.71
CA SER A 101 -10.89 -16.86 10.48
C SER A 101 -10.89 -15.33 10.30
N ASN A 102 -11.17 -14.89 9.06
CA ASN A 102 -11.32 -13.47 8.76
C ASN A 102 -12.51 -12.85 9.51
N ASP A 103 -13.60 -13.59 9.67
CA ASP A 103 -14.81 -13.10 10.37
C ASP A 103 -14.56 -12.95 11.87
N GLU A 104 -13.74 -13.82 12.48
CA GLU A 104 -13.36 -13.70 13.90
C GLU A 104 -12.59 -12.41 14.19
N ALA A 105 -11.85 -11.90 13.23
CA ALA A 105 -11.06 -10.68 13.40
C ALA A 105 -11.94 -9.42 13.46
N ILE A 106 -13.15 -9.46 12.85
CA ILE A 106 -14.01 -8.27 12.78
C ILE A 106 -14.54 -7.91 14.17
N GLY A 107 -14.37 -6.64 14.53
CA GLY A 107 -14.78 -6.10 15.82
C GLY A 107 -13.74 -6.26 16.94
N GLU A 108 -12.72 -7.08 16.73
CA GLU A 108 -11.64 -7.30 17.68
C GLU A 108 -10.71 -6.09 17.79
N LEU A 109 -10.06 -5.96 18.96
CA LEU A 109 -9.19 -4.84 19.28
C LEU A 109 -7.71 -5.21 19.14
N VAL A 110 -6.97 -4.34 18.48
CA VAL A 110 -5.51 -4.40 18.32
C VAL A 110 -4.87 -3.25 19.08
N THR A 111 -3.93 -3.57 19.95
CA THR A 111 -3.04 -2.57 20.55
C THR A 111 -1.97 -2.22 19.52
N VAL A 112 -2.05 -1.01 18.98
CA VAL A 112 -1.13 -0.47 18.00
C VAL A 112 -0.09 0.37 18.74
N GLU A 113 1.18 0.16 18.44
CA GLU A 113 2.24 1.01 18.98
C GLU A 113 2.03 2.47 18.54
N CYS A 114 2.30 3.40 19.43
CA CYS A 114 2.13 4.84 19.21
C CYS A 114 0.66 5.33 19.12
N THR A 115 -0.31 4.53 19.56
CA THR A 115 -1.69 5.00 19.77
C THR A 115 -2.09 4.93 21.24
N ASP A 116 -2.87 5.92 21.69
CA ASP A 116 -3.29 6.02 23.11
C ASP A 116 -4.31 4.93 23.49
N ALA A 117 -5.05 4.44 22.50
CA ALA A 117 -6.10 3.44 22.72
C ALA A 117 -6.03 2.33 21.67
N PRO A 118 -6.48 1.11 22.00
CA PRO A 118 -6.61 0.03 21.02
C PRO A 118 -7.53 0.42 19.87
N MET A 119 -7.22 -0.05 18.67
CA MET A 119 -7.97 0.20 17.45
C MET A 119 -8.80 -1.03 17.08
N GLN A 120 -10.00 -0.81 16.56
CA GLN A 120 -10.93 -1.88 16.19
C GLN A 120 -10.75 -2.28 14.73
N ILE A 121 -10.67 -3.58 14.47
CA ILE A 121 -10.68 -4.13 13.11
C ILE A 121 -12.10 -4.05 12.55
N ILE A 122 -12.29 -3.35 11.44
CA ILE A 122 -13.59 -3.22 10.76
C ILE A 122 -13.65 -3.99 9.44
N GLY A 123 -12.50 -4.37 8.89
CA GLY A 123 -12.45 -5.08 7.63
C GLY A 123 -11.20 -5.90 7.45
N VAL A 124 -11.33 -6.92 6.60
CA VAL A 124 -10.23 -7.73 6.13
C VAL A 124 -10.20 -7.67 4.61
N VAL A 125 -9.04 -7.25 4.06
CA VAL A 125 -8.76 -7.32 2.63
C VAL A 125 -8.07 -8.64 2.30
N LYS A 126 -8.35 -9.18 1.13
CA LYS A 126 -7.60 -10.31 0.58
C LYS A 126 -6.12 -9.95 0.49
N ASP A 127 -5.25 -10.92 0.68
CA ASP A 127 -3.83 -10.71 0.47
C ASP A 127 -3.55 -10.21 -0.96
N TYR A 128 -2.77 -9.14 -1.07
CA TYR A 128 -2.34 -8.54 -2.33
C TYR A 128 -0.84 -8.24 -2.26
N HIS A 129 -0.21 -8.11 -3.41
CA HIS A 129 1.22 -7.80 -3.46
C HIS A 129 1.45 -6.31 -3.23
N GLN A 130 1.72 -5.95 -1.97
CA GLN A 130 2.17 -4.62 -1.60
C GLN A 130 3.64 -4.40 -1.97
N GLN A 131 4.44 -5.45 -1.94
CA GLN A 131 5.82 -5.48 -2.40
C GLN A 131 5.92 -6.15 -3.78
N ALA A 132 7.16 -6.27 -4.30
CA ALA A 132 7.42 -6.98 -5.55
C ALA A 132 6.79 -8.38 -5.54
N LEU A 133 6.27 -8.82 -6.69
CA LEU A 133 5.55 -10.09 -6.84
C LEU A 133 6.39 -11.34 -6.51
N SER A 134 7.71 -11.21 -6.53
CA SER A 134 8.65 -12.26 -6.10
C SER A 134 8.70 -12.45 -4.59
N LYS A 135 8.14 -11.52 -3.79
CA LYS A 135 8.11 -11.61 -2.33
C LYS A 135 6.82 -12.23 -1.81
N ASN A 136 6.91 -12.87 -0.64
CA ASN A 136 5.74 -13.37 0.06
C ASN A 136 4.84 -12.24 0.54
N TYR A 137 3.55 -12.54 0.78
CA TYR A 137 2.64 -11.60 1.41
C TYR A 137 3.11 -11.23 2.81
N THR A 138 3.13 -9.95 3.08
CA THR A 138 3.47 -9.38 4.39
C THR A 138 2.22 -9.02 5.18
N PRO A 139 2.28 -9.02 6.51
CA PRO A 139 1.15 -8.61 7.34
C PRO A 139 0.99 -7.09 7.31
N ILE A 140 -0.09 -6.60 6.70
CA ILE A 140 -0.36 -5.18 6.48
C ILE A 140 -1.57 -4.75 7.32
N MET A 141 -1.45 -3.59 7.94
CA MET A 141 -2.54 -2.87 8.59
C MET A 141 -2.73 -1.54 7.90
N LEU A 142 -3.87 -1.35 7.27
CA LEU A 142 -4.32 -0.06 6.75
C LEU A 142 -4.86 0.75 7.93
N ILE A 143 -4.38 1.98 8.05
CA ILE A 143 -4.78 2.93 9.08
C ILE A 143 -5.27 4.20 8.42
N HIS A 144 -6.29 4.84 9.02
CA HIS A 144 -6.79 6.09 8.49
C HIS A 144 -5.70 7.16 8.51
N LYS A 145 -5.56 7.91 7.42
CA LYS A 145 -4.50 8.91 7.21
C LYS A 145 -4.36 9.96 8.30
N ASP A 146 -5.46 10.27 9.00
CA ASP A 146 -5.51 11.30 10.04
C ASP A 146 -5.29 10.74 11.47
N LYS A 147 -5.00 9.41 11.61
CA LYS A 147 -4.81 8.79 12.93
C LYS A 147 -3.43 9.06 13.53
N ILE A 148 -2.41 9.01 12.71
CA ILE A 148 -1.01 9.16 13.14
C ILE A 148 -0.33 10.21 12.26
N ASP A 149 -0.13 11.38 12.79
CA ASP A 149 0.34 12.57 12.05
C ASP A 149 1.71 12.40 11.37
N TRP A 150 2.59 11.57 11.93
CA TRP A 150 3.92 11.33 11.38
C TRP A 150 3.97 10.22 10.33
N LEU A 151 2.88 9.45 10.14
CA LEU A 151 2.82 8.47 9.05
C LEU A 151 2.81 9.20 7.70
N PRO A 152 3.74 8.85 6.80
CA PRO A 152 3.87 9.58 5.55
C PRO A 152 2.65 9.36 4.64
N GLN A 153 2.14 10.45 4.08
CA GLN A 153 1.23 10.46 2.95
C GLN A 153 2.05 10.92 1.74
N ARG A 154 2.57 9.98 0.98
CA ARG A 154 3.55 10.25 -0.09
C ARG A 154 2.92 10.38 -1.45
N TYR A 155 1.78 9.74 -1.65
CA TYR A 155 1.17 9.57 -2.97
C TYR A 155 -0.25 10.11 -3.02
N ILE A 156 -0.53 10.75 -4.14
CA ILE A 156 -1.87 11.05 -4.61
C ILE A 156 -2.06 10.20 -5.84
N SER A 157 -2.91 9.19 -5.75
CA SER A 157 -3.16 8.29 -6.86
C SER A 157 -4.45 8.67 -7.55
N VAL A 158 -4.39 8.83 -8.87
CA VAL A 158 -5.52 9.22 -9.70
C VAL A 158 -5.88 8.06 -10.61
N VAL A 159 -7.06 7.50 -10.41
CA VAL A 159 -7.61 6.45 -11.26
C VAL A 159 -8.35 7.10 -12.42
N MET A 160 -7.88 6.82 -13.62
CA MET A 160 -8.49 7.35 -14.84
C MET A 160 -9.72 6.51 -15.25
N ALA A 161 -10.82 7.18 -15.60
CA ALA A 161 -12.02 6.51 -16.10
C ALA A 161 -11.84 6.03 -17.55
N SER A 162 -11.43 6.93 -18.44
CA SER A 162 -11.17 6.69 -19.86
C SER A 162 -10.55 7.94 -20.48
N GLY A 163 -9.92 7.81 -21.64
CA GLY A 163 -9.43 8.98 -22.38
C GLY A 163 -7.91 9.00 -22.56
N ASN A 164 -7.35 10.19 -22.76
CA ASN A 164 -5.93 10.37 -23.03
C ASN A 164 -5.15 10.64 -21.73
N PRO A 165 -4.20 9.76 -21.34
CA PRO A 165 -3.42 9.96 -20.12
C PRO A 165 -2.62 11.27 -20.10
N ARG A 166 -2.12 11.73 -21.25
CA ARG A 166 -1.36 12.99 -21.33
C ARG A 166 -2.23 14.21 -21.01
N GLU A 167 -3.48 14.18 -21.44
CA GLU A 167 -4.44 15.24 -21.14
C GLU A 167 -4.74 15.29 -19.64
N LEU A 168 -4.97 14.12 -19.02
CA LEU A 168 -5.18 14.02 -17.58
C LEU A 168 -3.98 14.56 -16.80
N VAL A 169 -2.76 14.14 -17.15
CA VAL A 169 -1.53 14.63 -16.50
C VAL A 169 -1.42 16.15 -16.59
N SER A 170 -1.70 16.74 -17.77
CA SER A 170 -1.65 18.20 -17.94
C SER A 170 -2.68 18.91 -17.04
N GLN A 171 -3.92 18.40 -16.97
CA GLN A 171 -4.96 18.97 -16.11
C GLN A 171 -4.62 18.84 -14.62
N VAL A 172 -4.10 17.70 -14.20
CA VAL A 172 -3.65 17.49 -12.82
C VAL A 172 -2.47 18.40 -12.47
N GLN A 173 -1.52 18.58 -13.39
CA GLN A 173 -0.39 19.48 -13.21
C GLN A 173 -0.83 20.94 -13.08
N GLU A 174 -1.82 21.39 -13.84
CA GLU A 174 -2.40 22.73 -13.69
C GLU A 174 -3.01 22.94 -12.31
N ILE A 175 -3.78 21.95 -11.81
CA ILE A 175 -4.35 21.99 -10.47
C ILE A 175 -3.22 21.97 -9.43
N TRP A 176 -2.21 21.08 -9.56
CA TRP A 176 -1.06 21.05 -8.68
C TRP A 176 -0.38 22.41 -8.53
N ASN A 177 -0.10 23.07 -9.66
CA ASN A 177 0.55 24.38 -9.68
C ASN A 177 -0.28 25.49 -8.98
N GLN A 178 -1.61 25.36 -8.95
CA GLN A 178 -2.48 26.30 -8.23
C GLN A 178 -2.35 26.18 -6.72
N TYR A 179 -2.15 24.96 -6.21
CA TYR A 179 -2.06 24.70 -4.77
C TYR A 179 -0.60 24.67 -4.25
N PHE A 180 0.35 24.25 -5.08
CA PHE A 180 1.74 23.97 -4.73
C PHE A 180 2.72 24.52 -5.77
N ALA A 181 2.65 25.84 -6.05
CA ALA A 181 3.45 26.50 -7.09
C ALA A 181 4.97 26.34 -6.91
N ASP A 182 5.44 26.22 -5.67
CA ASP A 182 6.86 26.11 -5.33
C ASP A 182 7.37 24.67 -5.21
N SER A 183 6.51 23.67 -5.53
CA SER A 183 6.86 22.25 -5.41
C SER A 183 6.93 21.61 -6.79
N SER A 184 7.89 20.72 -7.01
CA SER A 184 7.97 19.94 -8.24
C SER A 184 6.73 19.03 -8.39
N PHE A 185 6.28 18.89 -9.64
CA PHE A 185 5.24 17.94 -10.01
C PHE A 185 5.90 16.71 -10.61
N ASP A 186 6.02 15.64 -9.81
CA ASP A 186 6.56 14.36 -10.25
C ASP A 186 5.44 13.33 -10.34
N TYR A 187 5.41 12.55 -11.40
CA TYR A 187 4.40 11.50 -11.59
C TYR A 187 4.99 10.26 -12.25
N PHE A 188 4.34 9.15 -12.06
CA PHE A 188 4.59 7.92 -12.78
C PHE A 188 3.29 7.16 -13.04
N PHE A 189 3.31 6.28 -14.01
CA PHE A 189 2.21 5.37 -14.27
C PHE A 189 2.46 4.05 -13.54
N LEU A 190 1.47 3.58 -12.80
CA LEU A 190 1.61 2.41 -11.94
C LEU A 190 1.88 1.13 -12.75
N ASP A 191 1.30 0.99 -13.95
CA ASP A 191 1.58 -0.10 -14.87
C ASP A 191 3.04 -0.14 -15.30
N GLN A 192 3.63 1.02 -15.64
CA GLN A 192 5.05 1.12 -16.00
C GLN A 192 5.97 0.83 -14.80
N PHE A 193 5.53 1.20 -13.60
CA PHE A 193 6.25 0.90 -12.38
C PHE A 193 6.36 -0.63 -12.16
N PHE A 194 5.27 -1.36 -12.34
CA PHE A 194 5.28 -2.83 -12.30
C PHE A 194 6.14 -3.43 -13.40
N ASP A 195 6.00 -2.97 -14.65
CA ASP A 195 6.81 -3.46 -15.78
C ASP A 195 8.31 -3.30 -15.54
N HIS A 196 8.70 -2.19 -14.91
CA HIS A 196 10.11 -1.96 -14.58
C HIS A 196 10.62 -2.95 -13.52
N GLN A 197 9.83 -3.26 -12.51
CA GLN A 197 10.19 -4.26 -11.49
C GLN A 197 10.34 -5.66 -12.11
N TYR A 198 9.42 -6.06 -12.98
CA TYR A 198 9.50 -7.34 -13.69
C TYR A 198 10.77 -7.48 -14.51
N ARG A 199 11.13 -6.44 -15.25
CA ARG A 199 12.36 -6.46 -16.07
C ARG A 199 13.63 -6.59 -15.23
N GLN A 200 13.67 -5.99 -14.07
CA GLN A 200 14.82 -6.13 -13.16
C GLN A 200 14.99 -7.57 -12.67
N ASP A 201 13.89 -8.23 -12.29
CA ASP A 201 13.91 -9.62 -11.84
C ASP A 201 14.33 -10.58 -12.99
N GLU A 202 13.85 -10.36 -14.22
CA GLU A 202 14.25 -11.12 -15.42
C GLU A 202 15.74 -10.96 -15.74
N VAL A 203 16.25 -9.74 -15.73
CA VAL A 203 17.67 -9.45 -15.98
C VAL A 203 18.54 -10.11 -14.91
N PHE A 204 18.15 -10.03 -13.65
CA PHE A 204 18.86 -10.67 -12.54
C PHE A 204 18.86 -12.20 -12.69
N GLY A 205 17.73 -12.80 -13.05
CA GLY A 205 17.60 -14.22 -13.33
C GLY A 205 18.50 -14.68 -14.49
N ALA A 206 18.54 -13.91 -15.58
CA ALA A 206 19.41 -14.17 -16.74
C ALA A 206 20.90 -14.07 -16.39
N MET A 207 21.28 -13.10 -15.54
CA MET A 207 22.66 -12.96 -15.05
C MET A 207 23.07 -14.17 -14.20
N ILE A 208 22.26 -14.60 -13.24
CA ILE A 208 22.54 -15.80 -12.41
C ILE A 208 22.65 -17.04 -13.31
N GLY A 209 21.74 -17.21 -14.26
CA GLY A 209 21.76 -18.32 -15.22
C GLY A 209 23.06 -18.36 -16.03
N SER A 210 23.54 -17.21 -16.48
CA SER A 210 24.79 -17.09 -17.22
C SER A 210 26.01 -17.48 -16.37
N PHE A 211 26.10 -17.00 -15.15
CA PHE A 211 27.18 -17.37 -14.23
C PHE A 211 27.13 -18.84 -13.84
N THR A 212 25.95 -19.41 -13.63
CA THR A 212 25.78 -20.84 -13.35
C THR A 212 26.24 -21.69 -14.54
N GLY A 213 25.85 -21.31 -15.76
CA GLY A 213 26.30 -21.98 -16.98
C GLY A 213 27.84 -21.95 -17.16
N LEU A 214 28.44 -20.80 -16.89
CA LEU A 214 29.89 -20.64 -16.93
C LEU A 214 30.60 -21.51 -15.88
N ALA A 215 30.06 -21.53 -14.64
CA ALA A 215 30.64 -22.35 -13.58
C ALA A 215 30.59 -23.86 -13.90
N ILE A 216 29.45 -24.33 -14.45
CA ILE A 216 29.30 -25.72 -14.90
C ILE A 216 30.31 -26.02 -16.03
N PHE A 217 30.44 -25.11 -17.02
CA PHE A 217 31.38 -25.28 -18.13
C PHE A 217 32.82 -25.40 -17.63
N ILE A 218 33.28 -24.54 -16.74
CA ILE A 218 34.61 -24.59 -16.14
C ILE A 218 34.82 -25.89 -15.35
N SER A 219 33.81 -26.33 -14.59
CA SER A 219 33.88 -27.57 -13.84
C SER A 219 34.02 -28.80 -14.75
N CYS A 220 33.28 -28.83 -15.86
CA CYS A 220 33.39 -29.89 -16.87
C CYS A 220 34.74 -29.89 -17.53
N LEU A 221 35.32 -28.73 -17.88
CA LEU A 221 36.67 -28.63 -18.40
C LEU A 221 37.72 -29.13 -17.41
N GLY A 222 37.59 -28.81 -16.13
CA GLY A 222 38.48 -29.31 -15.07
C GLY A 222 38.45 -30.82 -14.94
N LEU A 223 37.27 -31.44 -15.05
CA LEU A 223 37.11 -32.90 -15.04
C LEU A 223 37.68 -33.60 -16.31
N TRP A 224 37.66 -32.89 -17.44
CA TRP A 224 38.19 -33.47 -18.71
C TRP A 224 39.71 -33.45 -18.80
N VAL A 225 40.38 -32.59 -18.02
CA VAL A 225 41.85 -32.46 -17.96
C VAL A 225 42.49 -33.43 -16.95
N LEU A 226 41.69 -34.00 -16.03
CA LEU A 226 42.10 -35.02 -15.05
C LEU A 226 42.02 -36.42 -15.66
#